data_6915b3322e6c8016cb66af710d593810
#
_entry.id   6915b3322e6c8016cb66af710d593810
#
_cell.length_a   1.000
_cell.length_b   1.000
_cell.length_c   1.000
_cell.angle_alpha   90.00
_cell.angle_beta   90.00
_cell.angle_gamma   90.00
#
_symmetry.space_group_name_H-M   'P 1'
#
loop_
_entity.id
_entity.type
_entity.pdbx_description
1 polymer ?
#
loop_
_entity_poly.entity_id
_entity_poly.type
_entity_poly.pdbx_seq_one_letter_code
_entity_poly.pdbx_strand_id
1 'polypeptide(L)'
;MTQLREVVTVPTVRRPSDVVSQSAIGMAAGRAASMALGFLFWLAAARFFTPVVVGATAGLVSSMMLCTQFAQFGIGNALITELPRNRGQERYFVTVALWWTVIAALAVAVVFLGLGATVLRQAGGSVASPVAGFAFLIMCVLGTANIVMDQTSMALGRGAQVLIRNLSFGAVAALGLLGIRAITAAPRPVSLLWAWVAAGVAACVIGLWQFHVTLPPASGGHMNHRHASARIWGTGLANQALTLAERAPTLVLPIVVVQVLGARANAAWYPAWMIAWVLYIIPMSVGMALFSGVADERRIRRSAVASATRTSLLIGGAAAIGVIAAAHLLLSVLGKGYATDGTDVVRLLALGVFPLTATQMYFGVCRGTDRIWEATGVAAISGIAGVAAATILGADRGLIGFAWGWFAAVAASGIWSTVRLTVLMER
;
A
#
# COMPACT_ATOMS: atom_id res chain seq x y z
N MET A 1 -0.01 50.19 -48.50
CA MET A 1 0.74 48.94 -48.26
C MET A 1 0.92 48.77 -46.75
N THR A 2 -0.02 48.13 -46.12
CA THR A 2 -0.10 47.94 -44.69
C THR A 2 0.25 46.49 -44.42
N GLN A 3 1.45 46.24 -43.88
CA GLN A 3 1.89 44.88 -43.49
C GLN A 3 1.20 44.48 -42.18
N LEU A 4 0.34 43.48 -42.24
CA LEU A 4 -0.19 42.76 -41.08
C LEU A 4 0.95 41.91 -40.43
N ARG A 5 1.37 42.30 -39.23
CA ARG A 5 2.21 41.45 -38.39
C ARG A 5 1.32 40.34 -37.84
N GLU A 6 1.48 39.13 -38.34
CA GLU A 6 0.99 37.92 -37.64
C GLU A 6 1.70 37.80 -36.30
N VAL A 7 0.92 37.92 -35.24
CA VAL A 7 1.36 37.58 -33.88
C VAL A 7 1.40 36.07 -33.76
N VAL A 8 2.57 35.48 -34.01
CA VAL A 8 2.84 34.08 -33.69
C VAL A 8 2.77 33.95 -32.16
N THR A 9 1.66 33.45 -31.66
CA THR A 9 1.53 33.03 -30.25
C THR A 9 2.43 31.82 -30.01
N VAL A 10 3.61 32.06 -29.47
CA VAL A 10 4.50 31.00 -28.98
C VAL A 10 3.76 30.25 -27.88
N PRO A 11 3.55 28.94 -28.00
CA PRO A 11 2.91 28.17 -26.94
C PRO A 11 3.79 28.30 -25.69
N THR A 12 3.19 28.78 -24.59
CA THR A 12 3.86 28.92 -23.30
C THR A 12 4.42 27.57 -22.87
N VAL A 13 5.73 27.41 -22.99
CA VAL A 13 6.45 26.24 -22.47
C VAL A 13 6.21 26.22 -20.95
N ARG A 14 5.37 25.29 -20.49
CA ARG A 14 5.12 25.09 -19.05
C ARG A 14 6.45 24.85 -18.36
N ARG A 15 6.70 25.59 -17.29
CA ARG A 15 7.93 25.44 -16.48
C ARG A 15 8.03 23.99 -15.99
N PRO A 16 9.20 23.38 -16.00
CA PRO A 16 9.38 22.00 -15.49
C PRO A 16 8.85 21.80 -14.07
N SER A 17 8.93 22.83 -13.21
CA SER A 17 8.35 22.87 -11.87
C SER A 17 6.84 22.67 -11.83
N ASP A 18 6.11 23.22 -12.81
CA ASP A 18 4.64 23.15 -12.84
C ASP A 18 4.14 21.77 -13.27
N VAL A 19 4.88 21.09 -14.13
CA VAL A 19 4.58 19.72 -14.57
C VAL A 19 4.86 18.73 -13.43
N VAL A 20 5.93 18.91 -12.69
CA VAL A 20 6.28 18.08 -11.51
C VAL A 20 5.26 18.26 -10.39
N SER A 21 4.85 19.50 -10.11
CA SER A 21 3.86 19.79 -9.07
C SER A 21 2.47 19.23 -9.41
N GLN A 22 2.01 19.37 -10.65
CA GLN A 22 0.73 18.82 -11.12
C GLN A 22 0.72 17.28 -11.07
N SER A 23 1.82 16.64 -11.44
CA SER A 23 1.97 15.18 -11.34
C SER A 23 1.95 14.71 -9.88
N ALA A 24 2.61 15.42 -8.98
CA ALA A 24 2.62 15.11 -7.54
C ALA A 24 1.23 15.27 -6.91
N ILE A 25 0.50 16.34 -7.26
CA ILE A 25 -0.88 16.55 -6.79
C ILE A 25 -1.80 15.45 -7.33
N GLY A 26 -1.70 15.10 -8.62
CA GLY A 26 -2.47 14.01 -9.23
C GLY A 26 -2.22 12.65 -8.56
N MET A 27 -0.97 12.36 -8.18
CA MET A 27 -0.61 11.15 -7.45
C MET A 27 -1.17 11.15 -6.02
N ALA A 28 -1.08 12.26 -5.30
CA ALA A 28 -1.61 12.39 -3.95
C ALA A 28 -3.14 12.27 -3.95
N ALA A 29 -3.82 12.94 -4.89
CA ALA A 29 -5.26 12.83 -5.08
C ALA A 29 -5.69 11.40 -5.46
N GLY A 30 -4.93 10.73 -6.33
CA GLY A 30 -5.18 9.34 -6.70
C GLY A 30 -5.10 8.38 -5.51
N ARG A 31 -4.09 8.55 -4.66
CA ARG A 31 -3.95 7.76 -3.43
C ARG A 31 -5.07 8.05 -2.43
N ALA A 32 -5.40 9.31 -2.20
CA ALA A 32 -6.48 9.71 -1.31
C ALA A 32 -7.85 9.17 -1.79
N ALA A 33 -8.13 9.28 -3.10
CA ALA A 33 -9.34 8.72 -3.71
C ALA A 33 -9.41 7.20 -3.57
N SER A 34 -8.30 6.49 -3.82
CA SER A 34 -8.23 5.04 -3.64
C SER A 34 -8.51 4.61 -2.20
N MET A 35 -7.97 5.35 -1.22
CA MET A 35 -8.21 5.07 0.20
C MET A 35 -9.66 5.37 0.60
N ALA A 36 -10.22 6.48 0.14
CA ALA A 36 -11.62 6.83 0.38
C ALA A 36 -12.58 5.79 -0.22
N LEU A 37 -12.34 5.36 -1.46
CA LEU A 37 -13.14 4.32 -2.11
C LEU A 37 -12.98 2.97 -1.42
N GLY A 38 -11.78 2.62 -0.97
CA GLY A 38 -11.54 1.42 -0.16
C GLY A 38 -12.33 1.46 1.15
N PHE A 39 -12.32 2.60 1.85
CA PHE A 39 -13.11 2.78 3.06
C PHE A 39 -14.62 2.69 2.79
N LEU A 40 -15.12 3.33 1.74
CA LEU A 40 -16.53 3.26 1.32
C LEU A 40 -16.95 1.84 0.97
N PHE A 41 -16.10 1.07 0.30
CA PHE A 41 -16.35 -0.36 0.04
C PHE A 41 -16.55 -1.14 1.36
N TRP A 42 -15.66 -0.98 2.32
CA TRP A 42 -15.76 -1.67 3.61
C TRP A 42 -16.94 -1.17 4.46
N LEU A 43 -17.27 0.12 4.36
CA LEU A 43 -18.45 0.69 4.99
C LEU A 43 -19.73 0.06 4.42
N ALA A 44 -19.86 -0.04 3.11
CA ALA A 44 -20.98 -0.68 2.45
C ALA A 44 -21.02 -2.19 2.78
N ALA A 45 -19.86 -2.87 2.76
CA ALA A 45 -19.78 -4.27 3.14
C ALA A 45 -20.26 -4.50 4.58
N ALA A 46 -19.84 -3.66 5.54
CA ALA A 46 -20.27 -3.75 6.93
C ALA A 46 -21.78 -3.51 7.14
N ARG A 47 -22.41 -2.74 6.25
CA ARG A 47 -23.86 -2.48 6.29
C ARG A 47 -24.70 -3.57 5.64
N PHE A 48 -24.18 -4.22 4.61
CA PHE A 48 -24.94 -5.19 3.81
C PHE A 48 -24.70 -6.64 4.20
N PHE A 49 -23.57 -6.94 4.84
CA PHE A 49 -23.13 -8.30 5.11
C PHE A 49 -22.87 -8.56 6.60
N THR A 50 -22.88 -9.82 6.99
CA THR A 50 -22.59 -10.19 8.37
C THR A 50 -21.13 -9.94 8.75
N PRO A 51 -20.82 -9.64 10.02
CA PRO A 51 -19.43 -9.44 10.47
C PRO A 51 -18.50 -10.58 10.13
N VAL A 52 -19.00 -11.83 10.13
CA VAL A 52 -18.19 -13.02 9.77
C VAL A 52 -17.77 -12.97 8.30
N VAL A 53 -18.68 -12.63 7.38
CA VAL A 53 -18.37 -12.49 5.94
C VAL A 53 -17.40 -11.35 5.71
N VAL A 54 -17.63 -10.20 6.34
CA VAL A 54 -16.75 -9.02 6.22
C VAL A 54 -15.36 -9.32 6.74
N GLY A 55 -15.24 -9.89 7.92
CA GLY A 55 -13.95 -10.18 8.55
C GLY A 55 -13.15 -11.26 7.82
N ALA A 56 -13.82 -12.31 7.33
CA ALA A 56 -13.18 -13.34 6.51
C ALA A 56 -12.68 -12.77 5.17
N THR A 57 -13.51 -11.94 4.51
CA THR A 57 -13.10 -11.27 3.26
C THR A 57 -11.93 -10.32 3.50
N ALA A 58 -11.93 -9.55 4.60
CA ALA A 58 -10.84 -8.67 4.96
C ALA A 58 -9.52 -9.44 5.17
N GLY A 59 -9.57 -10.60 5.82
CA GLY A 59 -8.42 -11.50 5.95
C GLY A 59 -7.89 -11.98 4.61
N LEU A 60 -8.78 -12.38 3.69
CA LEU A 60 -8.40 -12.82 2.33
C LEU A 60 -7.80 -11.67 1.50
N VAL A 61 -8.38 -10.48 1.58
CA VAL A 61 -7.83 -9.28 0.91
C VAL A 61 -6.45 -8.92 1.48
N SER A 62 -6.25 -8.99 2.79
CA SER A 62 -4.94 -8.79 3.42
C SER A 62 -3.92 -9.83 2.97
N SER A 63 -4.33 -11.09 2.86
CA SER A 63 -3.51 -12.18 2.32
C SER A 63 -3.09 -11.93 0.87
N MET A 64 -4.04 -11.50 0.02
CA MET A 64 -3.77 -11.10 -1.36
C MET A 64 -2.80 -9.92 -1.41
N MET A 65 -3.02 -8.88 -0.61
CA MET A 65 -2.12 -7.72 -0.55
C MET A 65 -0.72 -8.13 -0.10
N LEU A 66 -0.59 -9.07 0.84
CA LEU A 66 0.69 -9.63 1.25
C LEU A 66 1.39 -10.34 0.08
N CYS A 67 0.67 -11.22 -0.61
CA CYS A 67 1.19 -11.88 -1.81
C CYS A 67 1.64 -10.88 -2.87
N THR A 68 0.87 -9.81 -3.11
CA THR A 68 1.23 -8.77 -4.08
C THR A 68 2.50 -8.01 -3.67
N GLN A 69 2.71 -7.76 -2.37
CA GLN A 69 3.95 -7.12 -1.90
C GLN A 69 5.18 -8.01 -2.13
N PHE A 70 5.06 -9.32 -1.88
CA PHE A 70 6.13 -10.26 -2.21
C PHE A 70 6.35 -10.34 -3.72
N ALA A 71 5.29 -10.49 -4.51
CA ALA A 71 5.37 -10.68 -5.95
C ALA A 71 5.96 -9.50 -6.73
N GLN A 72 5.96 -8.30 -6.15
CA GLN A 72 6.59 -7.13 -6.78
C GLN A 72 8.09 -7.28 -6.97
N PHE A 73 8.84 -7.97 -6.08
CA PHE A 73 10.30 -8.17 -6.14
C PHE A 73 11.12 -6.95 -6.59
N GLY A 74 10.59 -5.73 -6.41
CA GLY A 74 11.21 -4.50 -6.85
C GLY A 74 11.01 -4.13 -8.34
N ILE A 75 10.21 -4.88 -9.09
CA ILE A 75 9.94 -4.64 -10.52
C ILE A 75 9.47 -3.21 -10.75
N GLY A 76 8.54 -2.71 -9.95
CA GLY A 76 8.05 -1.35 -10.10
C GLY A 76 9.09 -0.28 -9.75
N ASN A 77 9.91 -0.50 -8.74
CA ASN A 77 11.03 0.39 -8.40
C ASN A 77 12.07 0.43 -9.52
N ALA A 78 12.32 -0.72 -10.15
CA ALA A 78 13.20 -0.81 -11.31
C ALA A 78 12.64 0.00 -12.49
N LEU A 79 11.33 -0.06 -12.76
CA LEU A 79 10.71 0.75 -13.82
C LEU A 79 10.84 2.25 -13.57
N ILE A 80 10.69 2.71 -12.31
CA ILE A 80 10.89 4.12 -11.95
C ILE A 80 12.31 4.59 -12.31
N THR A 81 13.31 3.70 -12.17
CA THR A 81 14.72 4.02 -12.45
C THR A 81 15.05 3.86 -13.94
N GLU A 82 14.54 2.82 -14.58
CA GLU A 82 14.95 2.44 -15.94
C GLU A 82 14.18 3.14 -17.06
N LEU A 83 12.89 3.47 -16.87
CA LEU A 83 12.10 4.12 -17.91
C LEU A 83 12.65 5.49 -18.34
N PRO A 84 13.06 6.39 -17.42
CA PRO A 84 13.66 7.67 -17.82
C PRO A 84 14.99 7.53 -18.57
N ARG A 85 15.72 6.44 -18.32
CA ARG A 85 17.04 6.15 -18.91
C ARG A 85 16.96 5.51 -20.30
N ASN A 86 15.83 4.87 -20.63
CA ASN A 86 15.66 4.10 -21.87
C ASN A 86 14.48 4.65 -22.68
N ARG A 87 14.55 5.96 -23.01
CA ARG A 87 13.53 6.64 -23.84
C ARG A 87 13.43 5.99 -25.22
N GLY A 88 12.18 5.79 -25.67
CA GLY A 88 11.89 5.11 -26.95
C GLY A 88 11.75 3.58 -26.84
N GLN A 89 12.04 2.99 -25.68
CA GLN A 89 11.89 1.56 -25.40
C GLN A 89 10.95 1.27 -24.24
N GLU A 90 10.20 2.29 -23.79
CA GLU A 90 9.32 2.23 -22.62
C GLU A 90 8.33 1.08 -22.74
N ARG A 91 7.70 0.93 -23.91
CA ARG A 91 6.70 -0.12 -24.17
C ARG A 91 7.28 -1.51 -23.98
N TYR A 92 8.53 -1.72 -24.42
CA TYR A 92 9.22 -3.00 -24.29
C TYR A 92 9.52 -3.32 -22.81
N PHE A 93 10.11 -2.36 -22.07
CA PHE A 93 10.37 -2.54 -20.63
C PHE A 93 9.10 -2.82 -19.83
N VAL A 94 8.04 -2.10 -20.10
CA VAL A 94 6.73 -2.30 -19.44
C VAL A 94 6.17 -3.69 -19.74
N THR A 95 6.26 -4.15 -20.99
CA THR A 95 5.79 -5.49 -21.38
C THR A 95 6.58 -6.59 -20.66
N VAL A 96 7.90 -6.49 -20.63
CA VAL A 96 8.78 -7.46 -19.93
C VAL A 96 8.50 -7.43 -18.43
N ALA A 97 8.33 -6.26 -17.83
CA ALA A 97 8.01 -6.10 -16.42
C ALA A 97 6.65 -6.74 -16.07
N LEU A 98 5.62 -6.49 -16.87
CA LEU A 98 4.30 -7.10 -16.66
C LEU A 98 4.33 -8.62 -16.80
N TRP A 99 5.11 -9.15 -17.74
CA TRP A 99 5.30 -10.59 -17.89
C TRP A 99 5.91 -11.22 -16.64
N TRP A 100 7.02 -10.65 -16.13
CA TRP A 100 7.62 -11.10 -14.88
C TRP A 100 6.68 -10.92 -13.68
N THR A 101 5.87 -9.87 -13.68
CA THR A 101 4.86 -9.62 -12.64
C THR A 101 3.83 -10.75 -12.59
N VAL A 102 3.31 -11.19 -13.72
CA VAL A 102 2.35 -12.30 -13.79
C VAL A 102 2.97 -13.59 -13.27
N ILE A 103 4.18 -13.93 -13.72
CA ILE A 103 4.90 -15.14 -13.27
C ILE A 103 5.13 -15.10 -11.76
N ALA A 104 5.67 -13.99 -11.25
CA ALA A 104 5.96 -13.84 -9.83
C ALA A 104 4.68 -13.89 -8.97
N ALA A 105 3.61 -13.24 -9.42
CA ALA A 105 2.33 -13.24 -8.71
C ALA A 105 1.70 -14.64 -8.65
N LEU A 106 1.73 -15.38 -9.74
CA LEU A 106 1.27 -16.77 -9.79
C LEU A 106 2.11 -17.65 -8.86
N ALA A 107 3.44 -17.56 -8.93
CA ALA A 107 4.33 -18.36 -8.09
C ALA A 107 4.09 -18.10 -6.60
N VAL A 108 4.03 -16.84 -6.19
CA VAL A 108 3.79 -16.46 -4.78
C VAL A 108 2.40 -16.89 -4.34
N ALA A 109 1.37 -16.71 -5.17
CA ALA A 109 0.01 -17.08 -4.81
C ALA A 109 -0.16 -18.61 -4.70
N VAL A 110 0.48 -19.40 -5.57
CA VAL A 110 0.48 -20.88 -5.49
C VAL A 110 1.18 -21.35 -4.21
N VAL A 111 2.36 -20.77 -3.91
CA VAL A 111 3.08 -21.09 -2.65
C VAL A 111 2.22 -20.72 -1.44
N PHE A 112 1.60 -19.54 -1.46
CA PHE A 112 0.72 -19.11 -0.38
C PHE A 112 -0.48 -20.05 -0.19
N LEU A 113 -1.14 -20.48 -1.26
CA LEU A 113 -2.26 -21.43 -1.19
C LEU A 113 -1.79 -22.81 -0.71
N GLY A 114 -0.62 -23.27 -1.14
CA GLY A 114 -0.04 -24.53 -0.68
C GLY A 114 0.29 -24.51 0.83
N LEU A 115 0.88 -23.43 1.32
CA LEU A 115 1.12 -23.21 2.75
C LEU A 115 -0.18 -22.92 3.51
N GLY A 116 -1.13 -22.25 2.87
CA GLY A 116 -2.39 -21.82 3.45
C GLY A 116 -3.34 -22.98 3.78
N ALA A 117 -3.23 -24.09 3.07
CA ALA A 117 -3.97 -25.30 3.42
C ALA A 117 -3.61 -25.79 4.85
N THR A 118 -2.42 -25.50 5.33
CA THR A 118 -1.94 -25.87 6.67
C THR A 118 -2.07 -24.71 7.67
N VAL A 119 -1.81 -23.47 7.26
CA VAL A 119 -1.70 -22.28 8.13
C VAL A 119 -3.01 -21.49 8.22
N LEU A 120 -3.83 -21.51 7.14
CA LEU A 120 -5.06 -20.71 7.07
C LEU A 120 -6.33 -21.54 7.31
N ARG A 121 -6.26 -22.57 8.13
CA ARG A 121 -7.40 -23.48 8.36
C ARG A 121 -8.69 -22.76 8.77
N GLN A 122 -8.63 -21.70 9.55
CA GLN A 122 -9.82 -20.95 9.99
C GLN A 122 -10.27 -19.88 8.98
N ALA A 123 -9.35 -19.26 8.25
CA ALA A 123 -9.67 -18.44 7.07
C ALA A 123 -9.87 -19.36 5.83
N GLY A 124 -9.24 -20.52 5.82
CA GLY A 124 -9.19 -21.51 4.76
C GLY A 124 -10.50 -22.24 4.50
N GLY A 125 -11.44 -22.26 5.43
CA GLY A 125 -12.81 -22.70 5.12
C GLY A 125 -13.42 -21.92 3.95
N SER A 126 -12.97 -20.68 3.72
CA SER A 126 -13.37 -19.84 2.59
C SER A 126 -12.53 -20.05 1.32
N VAL A 127 -11.29 -20.56 1.43
CA VAL A 127 -10.36 -20.80 0.29
C VAL A 127 -10.25 -22.29 -0.05
N ALA A 128 -10.81 -23.18 0.77
CA ALA A 128 -10.78 -24.61 0.57
C ALA A 128 -11.56 -25.07 -0.69
N SER A 129 -12.43 -24.24 -1.25
CA SER A 129 -13.07 -24.54 -2.53
C SER A 129 -12.15 -24.19 -3.70
N PRO A 130 -12.06 -25.03 -4.76
CA PRO A 130 -11.27 -24.71 -5.95
C PRO A 130 -11.63 -23.37 -6.58
N VAL A 131 -12.90 -22.96 -6.51
CA VAL A 131 -13.41 -21.69 -7.02
C VAL A 131 -12.83 -20.49 -6.24
N ALA A 132 -12.74 -20.61 -4.92
CA ALA A 132 -12.14 -19.55 -4.10
C ALA A 132 -10.63 -19.46 -4.30
N GLY A 133 -9.94 -20.59 -4.40
CA GLY A 133 -8.51 -20.63 -4.73
C GLY A 133 -8.21 -20.00 -6.08
N PHE A 134 -9.03 -20.29 -7.08
CA PHE A 134 -8.90 -19.70 -8.43
C PHE A 134 -9.14 -18.17 -8.40
N ALA A 135 -10.20 -17.72 -7.71
CA ALA A 135 -10.46 -16.29 -7.54
C ALA A 135 -9.30 -15.58 -6.84
N PHE A 136 -8.70 -16.19 -5.82
CA PHE A 136 -7.55 -15.68 -5.11
C PHE A 136 -6.30 -15.57 -6.01
N LEU A 137 -6.01 -16.58 -6.82
CA LEU A 137 -4.91 -16.54 -7.80
C LEU A 137 -5.08 -15.37 -8.77
N ILE A 138 -6.27 -15.24 -9.37
CA ILE A 138 -6.57 -14.14 -10.29
C ILE A 138 -6.39 -12.80 -9.58
N MET A 139 -6.92 -12.66 -8.36
CA MET A 139 -6.79 -11.42 -7.56
C MET A 139 -5.32 -11.06 -7.30
N CYS A 140 -4.46 -12.02 -6.98
CA CYS A 140 -3.03 -11.77 -6.78
C CYS A 140 -2.36 -11.26 -8.05
N VAL A 141 -2.65 -11.87 -9.21
CA VAL A 141 -2.11 -11.45 -10.51
C VAL A 141 -2.58 -10.05 -10.87
N LEU A 142 -3.90 -9.80 -10.82
CA LEU A 142 -4.47 -8.50 -11.16
C LEU A 142 -4.00 -7.40 -10.18
N GLY A 143 -3.96 -7.70 -8.88
CA GLY A 143 -3.49 -6.77 -7.86
C GLY A 143 -2.04 -6.36 -8.06
N THR A 144 -1.14 -7.34 -8.32
CA THR A 144 0.28 -7.05 -8.56
C THR A 144 0.47 -6.28 -9.86
N ALA A 145 -0.23 -6.67 -10.94
CA ALA A 145 -0.18 -5.98 -12.23
C ALA A 145 -0.65 -4.52 -12.12
N ASN A 146 -1.76 -4.25 -11.40
CA ASN A 146 -2.24 -2.89 -11.18
C ASN A 146 -1.21 -2.03 -10.43
N ILE A 147 -0.55 -2.56 -9.38
CA ILE A 147 0.48 -1.83 -8.65
C ILE A 147 1.67 -1.48 -9.57
N VAL A 148 2.13 -2.44 -10.39
CA VAL A 148 3.23 -2.21 -11.35
C VAL A 148 2.83 -1.20 -12.43
N MET A 149 1.58 -1.24 -12.91
CA MET A 149 1.05 -0.23 -13.83
C MET A 149 0.98 1.15 -13.19
N ASP A 150 0.63 1.25 -11.90
CA ASP A 150 0.61 2.52 -11.17
C ASP A 150 2.02 3.09 -11.03
N GLN A 151 2.99 2.26 -10.66
CA GLN A 151 4.40 2.67 -10.57
C GLN A 151 4.95 3.09 -11.95
N THR A 152 4.57 2.38 -13.02
CA THR A 152 4.91 2.76 -14.40
C THR A 152 4.35 4.13 -14.77
N SER A 153 3.06 4.37 -14.50
CA SER A 153 2.43 5.66 -14.77
C SER A 153 3.05 6.78 -13.95
N MET A 154 3.47 6.51 -12.71
CA MET A 154 4.22 7.46 -11.88
C MET A 154 5.59 7.78 -12.49
N ALA A 155 6.33 6.77 -12.93
CA ALA A 155 7.64 6.94 -13.57
C ALA A 155 7.56 7.81 -14.84
N LEU A 156 6.43 7.74 -15.54
CA LEU A 156 6.15 8.52 -16.75
C LEU A 156 5.50 9.89 -16.46
N GLY A 157 5.32 10.27 -15.18
CA GLY A 157 4.66 11.52 -14.80
C GLY A 157 3.16 11.58 -15.13
N ARG A 158 2.49 10.43 -15.25
CA ARG A 158 1.09 10.32 -15.69
C ARG A 158 0.14 10.00 -14.53
N GLY A 159 0.15 10.82 -13.49
CA GLY A 159 -0.67 10.62 -12.28
C GLY A 159 -2.18 10.49 -12.53
N ALA A 160 -2.72 11.16 -13.55
CA ALA A 160 -4.13 11.03 -13.93
C ALA A 160 -4.52 9.61 -14.36
N GLN A 161 -3.61 8.85 -14.97
CA GLN A 161 -3.85 7.45 -15.33
C GLN A 161 -4.06 6.57 -14.08
N VAL A 162 -3.28 6.82 -13.03
CA VAL A 162 -3.40 6.14 -11.73
C VAL A 162 -4.77 6.45 -11.11
N LEU A 163 -5.16 7.73 -11.12
CA LEU A 163 -6.47 8.16 -10.58
C LEU A 163 -7.63 7.46 -11.29
N ILE A 164 -7.63 7.44 -12.63
CA ILE A 164 -8.70 6.81 -13.42
C ILE A 164 -8.80 5.32 -13.10
N ARG A 165 -7.69 4.58 -13.03
CA ARG A 165 -7.69 3.14 -12.68
C ARG A 165 -8.24 2.90 -11.28
N ASN A 166 -7.79 3.68 -10.30
CA ASN A 166 -8.24 3.52 -8.91
C ASN A 166 -9.71 3.87 -8.73
N LEU A 167 -10.21 4.93 -9.41
CA LEU A 167 -11.63 5.27 -9.42
C LEU A 167 -12.47 4.16 -10.08
N SER A 168 -12.01 3.63 -11.20
CA SER A 168 -12.70 2.53 -11.90
C SER A 168 -12.72 1.27 -11.06
N PHE A 169 -11.61 0.91 -10.40
CA PHE A 169 -11.56 -0.20 -9.45
C PHE A 169 -12.60 -0.02 -8.34
N GLY A 170 -12.61 1.14 -7.68
CA GLY A 170 -13.55 1.41 -6.59
C GLY A 170 -15.01 1.39 -7.04
N ALA A 171 -15.31 1.96 -8.20
CA ALA A 171 -16.67 1.97 -8.76
C ALA A 171 -17.16 0.55 -9.09
N VAL A 172 -16.33 -0.26 -9.77
CA VAL A 172 -16.71 -1.65 -10.11
C VAL A 172 -16.82 -2.52 -8.87
N ALA A 173 -15.93 -2.33 -7.88
CA ALA A 173 -16.03 -3.05 -6.60
C ALA A 173 -17.33 -2.72 -5.87
N ALA A 174 -17.73 -1.44 -5.82
CA ALA A 174 -18.97 -1.00 -5.21
C ALA A 174 -20.20 -1.54 -5.95
N LEU A 175 -20.21 -1.47 -7.28
CA LEU A 175 -21.29 -2.05 -8.11
C LEU A 175 -21.38 -3.58 -7.94
N GLY A 176 -20.23 -4.26 -7.85
CA GLY A 176 -20.17 -5.69 -7.57
C GLY A 176 -20.78 -6.04 -6.22
N LEU A 177 -20.52 -5.23 -5.19
CA LEU A 177 -21.10 -5.39 -3.86
C LEU A 177 -22.64 -5.26 -3.89
N LEU A 178 -23.14 -4.23 -4.56
CA LEU A 178 -24.59 -4.01 -4.74
C LEU A 178 -25.24 -5.15 -5.52
N GLY A 179 -24.58 -5.62 -6.59
CA GLY A 179 -25.03 -6.76 -7.40
C GLY A 179 -25.13 -8.05 -6.58
N ILE A 180 -24.13 -8.36 -5.76
CA ILE A 180 -24.14 -9.51 -4.86
C ILE A 180 -25.32 -9.41 -3.89
N ARG A 181 -25.55 -8.24 -3.31
CA ARG A 181 -26.68 -8.01 -2.39
C ARG A 181 -28.04 -8.20 -3.05
N ALA A 182 -28.14 -7.83 -4.32
CA ALA A 182 -29.40 -7.98 -5.10
C ALA A 182 -29.69 -9.43 -5.47
N ILE A 183 -28.64 -10.25 -5.73
CA ILE A 183 -28.79 -11.61 -6.25
C ILE A 183 -28.91 -12.65 -5.13
N THR A 184 -28.25 -12.43 -3.97
CA THR A 184 -28.21 -13.43 -2.90
C THR A 184 -28.51 -12.84 -1.52
N ALA A 185 -29.39 -13.51 -0.79
CA ALA A 185 -29.70 -13.17 0.60
C ALA A 185 -28.62 -13.66 1.59
N ALA A 186 -27.85 -14.70 1.23
CA ALA A 186 -26.80 -15.30 2.06
C ALA A 186 -25.43 -15.32 1.32
N PRO A 187 -24.79 -14.15 1.17
CA PRO A 187 -23.52 -14.05 0.50
C PRO A 187 -22.40 -14.75 1.29
N ARG A 188 -21.50 -15.37 0.55
CA ARG A 188 -20.28 -16.01 1.09
C ARG A 188 -19.07 -15.07 0.89
N PRO A 189 -17.98 -15.21 1.68
CA PRO A 189 -16.76 -14.42 1.48
C PRO A 189 -16.23 -14.50 0.03
N VAL A 190 -16.37 -15.64 -0.61
CA VAL A 190 -15.96 -15.88 -2.01
C VAL A 190 -16.71 -14.98 -3.01
N SER A 191 -17.96 -14.64 -2.73
CA SER A 191 -18.72 -13.73 -3.60
C SER A 191 -18.11 -12.33 -3.62
N LEU A 192 -17.64 -11.85 -2.45
CA LEU A 192 -16.97 -10.56 -2.35
C LEU A 192 -15.59 -10.58 -3.06
N LEU A 193 -14.90 -11.73 -3.06
CA LEU A 193 -13.65 -11.88 -3.85
C LEU A 193 -13.91 -11.67 -5.34
N TRP A 194 -15.01 -12.19 -5.87
CA TRP A 194 -15.36 -12.00 -7.28
C TRP A 194 -15.66 -10.55 -7.64
N ALA A 195 -16.22 -9.76 -6.71
CA ALA A 195 -16.35 -8.31 -6.91
C ALA A 195 -14.97 -7.63 -7.03
N TRP A 196 -13.99 -8.06 -6.23
CA TRP A 196 -12.61 -7.58 -6.32
C TRP A 196 -11.92 -8.04 -7.60
N VAL A 197 -12.15 -9.27 -8.04
CA VAL A 197 -11.64 -9.78 -9.33
C VAL A 197 -12.18 -8.93 -10.48
N ALA A 198 -13.49 -8.68 -10.52
CA ALA A 198 -14.11 -7.84 -11.55
C ALA A 198 -13.54 -6.42 -11.57
N ALA A 199 -13.36 -5.82 -10.39
CA ALA A 199 -12.72 -4.52 -10.23
C ALA A 199 -11.26 -4.52 -10.72
N GLY A 200 -10.50 -5.56 -10.36
CA GLY A 200 -9.13 -5.74 -10.82
C GLY A 200 -9.02 -5.90 -12.34
N VAL A 201 -9.92 -6.68 -12.94
CA VAL A 201 -10.00 -6.83 -14.42
C VAL A 201 -10.28 -5.48 -15.07
N ALA A 202 -11.28 -4.74 -14.60
CA ALA A 202 -11.61 -3.41 -15.15
C ALA A 202 -10.41 -2.46 -15.09
N ALA A 203 -9.73 -2.38 -13.93
CA ALA A 203 -8.55 -1.55 -13.77
C ALA A 203 -7.38 -2.00 -14.69
N CYS A 204 -7.13 -3.31 -14.81
CA CYS A 204 -6.09 -3.84 -15.72
C CYS A 204 -6.41 -3.55 -17.18
N VAL A 205 -7.64 -3.75 -17.64
CA VAL A 205 -8.06 -3.45 -19.01
C VAL A 205 -7.84 -1.97 -19.32
N ILE A 206 -8.28 -1.08 -18.42
CA ILE A 206 -8.05 0.36 -18.55
C ILE A 206 -6.54 0.68 -18.59
N GLY A 207 -5.75 0.06 -17.71
CA GLY A 207 -4.30 0.27 -17.66
C GLY A 207 -3.59 -0.16 -18.96
N LEU A 208 -3.93 -1.33 -19.48
CA LEU A 208 -3.40 -1.84 -20.75
C LEU A 208 -3.80 -0.93 -21.92
N TRP A 209 -5.05 -0.48 -21.96
CA TRP A 209 -5.52 0.47 -22.94
C TRP A 209 -4.76 1.81 -22.84
N GLN A 210 -4.59 2.35 -21.65
CA GLN A 210 -3.81 3.57 -21.43
C GLN A 210 -2.39 3.43 -21.96
N PHE A 211 -1.72 2.30 -21.72
CA PHE A 211 -0.37 2.07 -22.21
C PHE A 211 -0.33 1.84 -23.72
N HIS A 212 -1.33 1.15 -24.28
CA HIS A 212 -1.44 0.97 -25.72
C HIS A 212 -1.50 2.30 -26.47
N VAL A 213 -2.31 3.25 -25.97
CA VAL A 213 -2.52 4.57 -26.60
C VAL A 213 -1.35 5.53 -26.33
N THR A 214 -0.71 5.44 -25.16
CA THR A 214 0.23 6.48 -24.72
C THR A 214 1.71 6.11 -24.84
N LEU A 215 2.05 4.82 -24.93
CA LEU A 215 3.43 4.40 -25.14
C LEU A 215 3.70 4.23 -26.64
N PRO A 216 4.72 4.91 -27.17
CA PRO A 216 5.11 4.74 -28.57
C PRO A 216 5.50 3.28 -28.84
N PRO A 217 5.30 2.80 -30.08
CA PRO A 217 5.86 1.52 -30.47
C PRO A 217 7.39 1.57 -30.28
N ALA A 218 7.97 0.45 -29.89
CA ALA A 218 9.42 0.38 -29.63
C ALA A 218 10.18 0.77 -30.91
N SER A 219 10.82 1.93 -30.90
CA SER A 219 11.63 2.45 -31.99
C SER A 219 13.10 2.16 -31.66
N GLY A 220 13.73 1.27 -32.39
CA GLY A 220 15.16 0.98 -32.25
C GLY A 220 15.43 -0.50 -32.00
N GLY A 221 16.66 -0.93 -32.30
CA GLY A 221 17.07 -2.32 -32.40
C GLY A 221 16.63 -3.24 -31.27
N HIS A 222 16.54 -4.51 -31.56
CA HIS A 222 16.09 -5.58 -30.69
C HIS A 222 16.90 -5.60 -29.39
N MET A 223 16.37 -4.99 -28.33
CA MET A 223 16.98 -5.16 -26.99
C MET A 223 16.73 -6.61 -26.55
N ASN A 224 17.80 -7.30 -26.15
CA ASN A 224 17.72 -8.68 -25.71
C ASN A 224 16.90 -8.77 -24.42
N HIS A 225 15.90 -9.67 -24.39
CA HIS A 225 15.06 -9.97 -23.20
C HIS A 225 15.89 -10.19 -21.93
N ARG A 226 17.05 -10.85 -22.06
CA ARG A 226 17.97 -11.10 -20.95
C ARG A 226 18.53 -9.80 -20.36
N HIS A 227 18.81 -8.80 -21.20
CA HIS A 227 19.36 -7.51 -20.76
C HIS A 227 18.30 -6.69 -19.99
N ALA A 228 17.08 -6.59 -20.51
CA ALA A 228 15.99 -5.91 -19.83
C ALA A 228 15.64 -6.57 -18.49
N SER A 229 15.58 -7.91 -18.48
CA SER A 229 15.32 -8.68 -17.25
C SER A 229 16.40 -8.48 -16.21
N ALA A 230 17.69 -8.56 -16.58
CA ALA A 230 18.81 -8.38 -15.66
C ALA A 230 18.80 -6.98 -15.00
N ARG A 231 18.43 -5.93 -15.75
CA ARG A 231 18.30 -4.56 -15.23
C ARG A 231 17.13 -4.43 -14.26
N ILE A 232 15.97 -5.02 -14.58
CA ILE A 232 14.80 -5.01 -13.70
C ILE A 232 15.11 -5.68 -12.36
N TRP A 233 15.77 -6.83 -12.36
CA TRP A 233 16.12 -7.55 -11.14
C TRP A 233 17.23 -6.88 -10.32
N GLY A 234 18.21 -6.21 -10.98
CA GLY A 234 19.39 -5.64 -10.31
C GLY A 234 19.11 -4.37 -9.52
N THR A 235 18.16 -3.52 -9.95
CA THR A 235 17.99 -2.15 -9.42
C THR A 235 16.94 -2.03 -8.33
N GLY A 236 16.02 -3.00 -8.17
CA GLY A 236 14.86 -2.87 -7.31
C GLY A 236 14.96 -3.51 -5.92
N LEU A 237 15.87 -4.45 -5.72
CA LEU A 237 15.78 -5.42 -4.62
C LEU A 237 15.96 -4.81 -3.21
N ALA A 238 16.92 -3.93 -3.02
CA ALA A 238 17.23 -3.35 -1.69
C ALA A 238 16.08 -2.45 -1.18
N ASN A 239 15.54 -1.60 -2.05
CA ASN A 239 14.38 -0.76 -1.70
C ASN A 239 13.12 -1.60 -1.46
N GLN A 240 12.96 -2.70 -2.20
CA GLN A 240 11.85 -3.62 -2.00
C GLN A 240 11.97 -4.37 -0.67
N ALA A 241 13.17 -4.76 -0.26
CA ALA A 241 13.39 -5.43 1.02
C ALA A 241 12.93 -4.55 2.20
N LEU A 242 13.32 -3.27 2.21
CA LEU A 242 12.86 -2.34 3.23
C LEU A 242 11.34 -2.13 3.16
N THR A 243 10.79 -1.91 1.97
CA THR A 243 9.33 -1.73 1.79
C THR A 243 8.55 -2.95 2.27
N LEU A 244 9.05 -4.15 1.99
CA LEU A 244 8.44 -5.39 2.44
C LEU A 244 8.52 -5.53 3.96
N ALA A 245 9.69 -5.26 4.57
CA ALA A 245 9.87 -5.30 6.01
C ALA A 245 8.96 -4.30 6.75
N GLU A 246 8.72 -3.12 6.18
CA GLU A 246 7.78 -2.13 6.74
C GLU A 246 6.31 -2.53 6.58
N ARG A 247 5.93 -3.13 5.45
CA ARG A 247 4.52 -3.38 5.10
C ARG A 247 4.02 -4.76 5.46
N ALA A 248 4.85 -5.80 5.36
CA ALA A 248 4.41 -7.17 5.62
C ALA A 248 3.75 -7.34 7.00
N PRO A 249 4.29 -6.82 8.11
CA PRO A 249 3.66 -6.96 9.42
C PRO A 249 2.24 -6.41 9.46
N THR A 250 2.01 -5.27 8.78
CA THR A 250 0.70 -4.62 8.74
C THR A 250 -0.36 -5.42 7.99
N LEU A 251 0.06 -6.22 7.03
CA LEU A 251 -0.81 -7.10 6.25
C LEU A 251 -0.98 -8.48 6.91
N VAL A 252 0.01 -8.91 7.69
CA VAL A 252 -0.04 -10.15 8.46
C VAL A 252 -1.00 -10.05 9.64
N LEU A 253 -1.07 -8.89 10.32
CA LEU A 253 -1.92 -8.71 11.49
C LEU A 253 -3.40 -9.09 11.26
N PRO A 254 -4.12 -8.62 10.23
CA PRO A 254 -5.50 -9.04 9.99
C PRO A 254 -5.66 -10.54 9.75
N ILE A 255 -4.63 -11.18 9.15
CA ILE A 255 -4.61 -12.64 8.93
C ILE A 255 -4.51 -13.35 10.27
N VAL A 256 -3.60 -12.90 11.13
CA VAL A 256 -3.39 -13.47 12.47
C VAL A 256 -4.61 -13.26 13.37
N VAL A 257 -5.26 -12.09 13.30
CA VAL A 257 -6.52 -11.84 14.03
C VAL A 257 -7.59 -12.85 13.62
N VAL A 258 -7.74 -13.15 12.32
CA VAL A 258 -8.68 -14.19 11.86
C VAL A 258 -8.31 -15.55 12.44
N GLN A 259 -7.03 -15.90 12.49
CA GLN A 259 -6.57 -17.22 12.98
C GLN A 259 -6.74 -17.40 14.49
N VAL A 260 -6.50 -16.33 15.27
CA VAL A 260 -6.49 -16.39 16.73
C VAL A 260 -7.86 -16.08 17.35
N LEU A 261 -8.54 -15.05 16.83
CA LEU A 261 -9.80 -14.56 17.39
C LEU A 261 -11.02 -14.82 16.49
N GLY A 262 -10.78 -15.28 15.25
CA GLY A 262 -11.83 -15.55 14.28
C GLY A 262 -12.23 -14.36 13.42
N ALA A 263 -13.01 -14.65 12.37
CA ALA A 263 -13.41 -13.68 11.37
C ALA A 263 -14.26 -12.53 11.94
N ARG A 264 -15.11 -12.81 12.95
CA ARG A 264 -15.95 -11.78 13.59
C ARG A 264 -15.10 -10.70 14.26
N ALA A 265 -14.03 -11.08 14.95
CA ALA A 265 -13.10 -10.13 15.58
C ALA A 265 -12.37 -9.29 14.53
N ASN A 266 -11.95 -9.92 13.41
CA ASN A 266 -11.29 -9.19 12.33
C ASN A 266 -12.22 -8.18 11.64
N ALA A 267 -13.53 -8.37 11.67
CA ALA A 267 -14.47 -7.37 11.18
C ALA A 267 -14.33 -6.03 11.92
N ALA A 268 -14.12 -6.04 13.23
CA ALA A 268 -13.86 -4.83 14.01
C ALA A 268 -12.41 -4.35 13.90
N TRP A 269 -11.44 -5.28 13.89
CA TRP A 269 -10.01 -4.95 13.74
C TRP A 269 -9.70 -4.23 12.43
N TYR A 270 -10.18 -4.74 11.30
CA TYR A 270 -9.76 -4.27 9.98
C TYR A 270 -10.10 -2.79 9.72
N PRO A 271 -11.34 -2.31 9.99
CA PRO A 271 -11.65 -0.88 9.87
C PRO A 271 -10.85 -0.02 10.86
N ALA A 272 -10.65 -0.48 12.11
CA ALA A 272 -9.83 0.21 13.08
C ALA A 272 -8.38 0.37 12.58
N TRP A 273 -7.84 -0.70 12.01
CA TRP A 273 -6.54 -0.71 11.37
C TRP A 273 -6.45 0.23 10.17
N MET A 274 -7.46 0.26 9.30
CA MET A 274 -7.50 1.19 8.16
C MET A 274 -7.48 2.66 8.60
N ILE A 275 -8.24 3.00 9.66
CA ILE A 275 -8.24 4.36 10.23
C ILE A 275 -6.85 4.71 10.76
N ALA A 276 -6.21 3.84 11.52
CA ALA A 276 -4.84 4.04 12.02
C ALA A 276 -3.82 4.17 10.89
N TRP A 277 -3.98 3.37 9.83
CA TRP A 277 -3.08 3.42 8.67
C TRP A 277 -3.09 4.78 7.96
N VAL A 278 -4.24 5.46 7.88
CA VAL A 278 -4.33 6.83 7.35
C VAL A 278 -3.44 7.79 8.14
N LEU A 279 -3.42 7.67 9.47
CA LEU A 279 -2.53 8.46 10.32
C LEU A 279 -1.04 8.14 10.06
N TYR A 280 -0.71 6.88 9.87
CA TYR A 280 0.67 6.42 9.67
C TYR A 280 1.28 6.88 8.34
N ILE A 281 0.45 7.21 7.34
CA ILE A 281 0.92 7.81 6.09
C ILE A 281 1.60 9.16 6.31
N ILE A 282 1.20 9.92 7.33
CA ILE A 282 1.78 11.24 7.62
C ILE A 282 3.29 11.14 7.90
N PRO A 283 3.74 10.39 8.93
CA PRO A 283 5.16 10.23 9.19
C PRO A 283 5.91 9.54 8.04
N MET A 284 5.28 8.59 7.34
CA MET A 284 5.89 7.95 6.17
C MET A 284 6.16 8.95 5.05
N SER A 285 5.22 9.85 4.77
CA SER A 285 5.37 10.88 3.72
C SER A 285 6.44 11.90 4.08
N VAL A 286 6.49 12.34 5.34
CA VAL A 286 7.52 13.26 5.83
C VAL A 286 8.90 12.60 5.82
N GLY A 287 9.00 11.32 6.20
CA GLY A 287 10.24 10.54 6.12
C GLY A 287 10.77 10.40 4.70
N MET A 288 9.88 10.21 3.72
CA MET A 288 10.24 10.17 2.30
C MET A 288 10.71 11.54 1.77
N ALA A 289 10.11 12.64 2.23
CA ALA A 289 10.58 13.98 1.90
C ALA A 289 11.97 14.25 2.51
N LEU A 290 12.20 13.83 3.75
CA LEU A 290 13.51 13.92 4.39
C LEU A 290 14.57 13.10 3.64
N PHE A 291 14.23 11.89 3.18
CA PHE A 291 15.11 11.07 2.33
C PHE A 291 15.57 11.82 1.10
N SER A 292 14.66 12.48 0.35
CA SER A 292 15.02 13.25 -0.84
C SER A 292 16.05 14.35 -0.51
N GLY A 293 15.83 15.10 0.57
CA GLY A 293 16.74 16.16 0.99
C GLY A 293 18.12 15.65 1.42
N VAL A 294 18.18 14.54 2.15
CA VAL A 294 19.45 13.92 2.57
C VAL A 294 20.21 13.32 1.39
N ALA A 295 19.50 12.71 0.42
CA ALA A 295 20.10 12.12 -0.77
C ALA A 295 20.74 13.17 -1.69
N ASP A 296 20.10 14.34 -1.86
CA ASP A 296 20.59 15.44 -2.69
C ASP A 296 21.87 16.07 -2.12
N GLU A 297 21.93 16.26 -0.81
CA GLU A 297 23.06 16.93 -0.15
C GLU A 297 24.13 15.96 0.33
N ARG A 298 23.86 14.66 0.35
CA ARG A 298 24.72 13.61 0.94
C ARG A 298 25.16 13.91 2.39
N ARG A 299 24.38 14.74 3.10
CA ARG A 299 24.67 15.20 4.46
C ARG A 299 23.41 15.22 5.31
N ILE A 300 23.53 14.75 6.54
CA ILE A 300 22.47 14.82 7.54
C ILE A 300 22.49 16.22 8.18
N ARG A 301 21.47 17.05 7.92
CA ARG A 301 21.30 18.33 8.62
C ARG A 301 20.39 18.13 9.84
N ARG A 302 20.89 18.38 11.04
CA ARG A 302 20.10 18.33 12.28
C ARG A 302 18.83 19.19 12.19
N SER A 303 18.93 20.39 11.59
CA SER A 303 17.78 21.28 11.38
C SER A 303 16.70 20.68 10.47
N ALA A 304 17.09 19.96 9.41
CA ALA A 304 16.14 19.29 8.51
C ALA A 304 15.42 18.14 9.22
N VAL A 305 16.16 17.31 9.97
CA VAL A 305 15.58 16.22 10.77
C VAL A 305 14.64 16.78 11.84
N ALA A 306 15.04 17.82 12.58
CA ALA A 306 14.20 18.45 13.60
C ALA A 306 12.94 19.07 13.00
N SER A 307 13.04 19.77 11.86
CA SER A 307 11.90 20.33 11.14
C SER A 307 10.94 19.25 10.66
N ALA A 308 11.46 18.18 10.03
CA ALA A 308 10.65 17.04 9.59
C ALA A 308 9.93 16.36 10.77
N THR A 309 10.65 16.11 11.86
CA THR A 309 10.07 15.54 13.09
C THR A 309 8.95 16.42 13.63
N ARG A 310 9.21 17.74 13.77
CA ARG A 310 8.20 18.71 14.26
C ARG A 310 6.96 18.73 13.36
N THR A 311 7.15 18.79 12.05
CA THR A 311 6.04 18.78 11.07
C THR A 311 5.22 17.52 11.20
N SER A 312 5.87 16.35 11.27
CA SER A 312 5.19 15.06 11.43
C SER A 312 4.42 14.97 12.75
N LEU A 313 5.01 15.42 13.85
CA LEU A 313 4.34 15.42 15.16
C LEU A 313 3.18 16.40 15.24
N LEU A 314 3.30 17.60 14.65
CA LEU A 314 2.21 18.57 14.64
C LEU A 314 1.02 18.08 13.80
N ILE A 315 1.26 17.68 12.56
CA ILE A 315 0.18 17.22 11.66
C ILE A 315 -0.35 15.86 12.11
N GLY A 316 0.53 14.89 12.36
CA GLY A 316 0.16 13.54 12.77
C GLY A 316 -0.46 13.52 14.16
N GLY A 317 0.05 14.31 15.10
CA GLY A 317 -0.50 14.45 16.46
C GLY A 317 -1.89 15.11 16.46
N ALA A 318 -2.08 16.19 15.71
CA ALA A 318 -3.40 16.82 15.57
C ALA A 318 -4.42 15.84 14.94
N ALA A 319 -4.02 15.13 13.88
CA ALA A 319 -4.86 14.11 13.25
C ALA A 319 -5.17 12.95 14.22
N ALA A 320 -4.18 12.49 15.01
CA ALA A 320 -4.39 11.44 16.00
C ALA A 320 -5.38 11.87 17.10
N ILE A 321 -5.24 13.09 17.61
CA ILE A 321 -6.19 13.65 18.59
C ILE A 321 -7.60 13.67 18.00
N GLY A 322 -7.75 14.14 16.76
CA GLY A 322 -9.04 14.14 16.07
C GLY A 322 -9.64 12.73 15.92
N VAL A 323 -8.82 11.74 15.52
CA VAL A 323 -9.26 10.33 15.41
C VAL A 323 -9.59 9.74 16.76
N ILE A 324 -8.81 9.98 17.82
CA ILE A 324 -9.08 9.49 19.17
C ILE A 324 -10.41 10.03 19.69
N ALA A 325 -10.67 11.32 19.48
CA ALA A 325 -11.94 11.96 19.88
C ALA A 325 -13.13 11.41 19.06
N ALA A 326 -12.94 11.23 17.76
CA ALA A 326 -14.00 10.77 16.85
C ALA A 326 -14.11 9.24 16.74
N ALA A 327 -13.27 8.44 17.41
CA ALA A 327 -13.14 6.99 17.20
C ALA A 327 -14.48 6.26 17.28
N HIS A 328 -15.28 6.55 18.32
CA HIS A 328 -16.60 5.95 18.48
C HIS A 328 -17.55 6.32 17.35
N LEU A 329 -17.57 7.60 16.95
CA LEU A 329 -18.40 8.09 15.85
C LEU A 329 -18.02 7.43 14.53
N LEU A 330 -16.73 7.40 14.21
CA LEU A 330 -16.21 6.80 12.97
C LEU A 330 -16.61 5.32 12.84
N LEU A 331 -16.51 4.56 13.93
CA LEU A 331 -16.87 3.15 13.91
C LEU A 331 -18.39 2.93 14.00
N SER A 332 -19.15 3.82 14.65
CA SER A 332 -20.62 3.73 14.71
C SER A 332 -21.28 3.86 13.34
N VAL A 333 -20.62 4.55 12.39
CA VAL A 333 -21.04 4.61 10.98
C VAL A 333 -21.03 3.23 10.33
N LEU A 334 -20.13 2.32 10.74
CA LEU A 334 -20.11 0.93 10.26
C LEU A 334 -21.18 0.06 10.96
N GLY A 335 -21.53 0.39 12.20
CA GLY A 335 -22.55 -0.29 13.00
C GLY A 335 -22.18 -0.34 14.49
N LYS A 336 -23.19 -0.54 15.36
CA LYS A 336 -23.01 -0.52 16.83
C LYS A 336 -21.93 -1.52 17.31
N GLY A 337 -21.90 -2.74 16.77
CA GLY A 337 -20.91 -3.76 17.15
C GLY A 337 -19.48 -3.36 16.83
N TYR A 338 -19.25 -2.67 15.71
CA TYR A 338 -17.93 -2.15 15.35
C TYR A 338 -17.44 -1.06 16.32
N ALA A 339 -18.35 -0.19 16.76
CA ALA A 339 -18.04 0.85 17.73
C ALA A 339 -17.71 0.26 19.10
N THR A 340 -18.48 -0.74 19.56
CA THR A 340 -18.24 -1.38 20.87
C THR A 340 -16.88 -2.09 20.92
N ASP A 341 -16.56 -2.87 19.89
CA ASP A 341 -15.39 -3.74 19.90
C ASP A 341 -14.11 -3.01 19.43
N GLY A 342 -14.24 -1.94 18.64
CA GLY A 342 -13.12 -1.30 17.95
C GLY A 342 -12.69 0.06 18.47
N THR A 343 -13.49 0.77 19.27
CA THR A 343 -13.18 2.15 19.65
C THR A 343 -11.86 2.29 20.41
N ASP A 344 -11.62 1.46 21.40
CA ASP A 344 -10.37 1.51 22.18
C ASP A 344 -9.17 1.01 21.36
N VAL A 345 -9.41 0.08 20.43
CA VAL A 345 -8.40 -0.38 19.47
C VAL A 345 -7.95 0.80 18.58
N VAL A 346 -8.88 1.58 18.00
CA VAL A 346 -8.56 2.78 17.20
C VAL A 346 -7.77 3.79 18.02
N ARG A 347 -8.22 4.07 19.25
CA ARG A 347 -7.56 5.03 20.14
C ARG A 347 -6.11 4.65 20.40
N LEU A 348 -5.88 3.38 20.73
CA LEU A 348 -4.55 2.87 21.02
C LEU A 348 -3.65 2.86 19.77
N LEU A 349 -4.17 2.39 18.63
CA LEU A 349 -3.43 2.39 17.38
C LEU A 349 -3.09 3.81 16.92
N ALA A 350 -3.97 4.80 17.13
CA ALA A 350 -3.70 6.19 16.78
C ALA A 350 -2.49 6.77 17.52
N LEU A 351 -2.25 6.36 18.78
CA LEU A 351 -1.05 6.74 19.52
C LEU A 351 0.24 6.25 18.87
N GLY A 352 0.18 5.21 18.06
CA GLY A 352 1.33 4.70 17.32
C GLY A 352 1.97 5.70 16.35
N VAL A 353 1.26 6.79 15.97
CA VAL A 353 1.82 7.83 15.09
C VAL A 353 3.04 8.50 15.69
N PHE A 354 3.09 8.65 17.03
CA PHE A 354 4.20 9.33 17.72
C PHE A 354 5.52 8.55 17.61
N PRO A 355 5.62 7.29 18.06
CA PRO A 355 6.85 6.53 17.92
C PRO A 355 7.18 6.23 16.44
N LEU A 356 6.17 6.04 15.59
CA LEU A 356 6.37 5.83 14.17
C LEU A 356 7.02 7.04 13.49
N THR A 357 6.76 8.27 13.97
CA THR A 357 7.45 9.47 13.48
C THR A 357 8.97 9.33 13.61
N ALA A 358 9.47 8.93 14.77
CA ALA A 358 10.90 8.75 14.99
C ALA A 358 11.49 7.65 14.07
N THR A 359 10.77 6.53 13.94
CA THR A 359 11.17 5.43 13.06
C THR A 359 11.24 5.85 11.60
N GLN A 360 10.28 6.62 11.11
CA GLN A 360 10.25 7.08 9.71
C GLN A 360 11.31 8.15 9.41
N MET A 361 11.63 9.02 10.37
CA MET A 361 12.76 9.95 10.21
C MET A 361 14.09 9.18 10.13
N TYR A 362 14.29 8.17 10.98
CA TYR A 362 15.46 7.29 10.94
C TYR A 362 15.55 6.55 9.59
N PHE A 363 14.44 5.98 9.09
CA PHE A 363 14.43 5.30 7.78
C PHE A 363 14.72 6.27 6.62
N GLY A 364 14.22 7.50 6.68
CA GLY A 364 14.51 8.53 5.69
C GLY A 364 16.01 8.86 5.63
N VAL A 365 16.65 9.01 6.79
CA VAL A 365 18.09 9.23 6.88
C VAL A 365 18.88 8.02 6.37
N CYS A 366 18.53 6.80 6.78
CA CYS A 366 19.20 5.58 6.33
C CYS A 366 19.13 5.39 4.81
N ARG A 367 17.98 5.69 4.19
CA ARG A 367 17.83 5.66 2.73
C ARG A 367 18.73 6.67 2.04
N GLY A 368 18.90 7.86 2.62
CA GLY A 368 19.72 8.95 2.06
C GLY A 368 21.23 8.77 2.29
N THR A 369 21.64 7.88 3.20
CA THR A 369 23.04 7.68 3.59
C THR A 369 23.56 6.27 3.29
N ASP A 370 22.96 5.57 2.32
CA ASP A 370 23.33 4.21 1.89
C ASP A 370 23.28 3.14 3.01
N ARG A 371 22.52 3.40 4.08
CA ARG A 371 22.32 2.48 5.23
C ARG A 371 21.01 1.70 5.15
N ILE A 372 20.53 1.41 3.93
CA ILE A 372 19.21 0.81 3.69
C ILE A 372 19.06 -0.55 4.38
N TRP A 373 20.13 -1.34 4.44
CA TRP A 373 20.09 -2.66 5.09
C TRP A 373 20.01 -2.57 6.62
N GLU A 374 20.56 -1.51 7.24
CA GLU A 374 20.38 -1.22 8.66
C GLU A 374 18.89 -0.92 8.94
N ALA A 375 18.28 -0.06 8.15
CA ALA A 375 16.85 0.23 8.23
C ALA A 375 15.97 -1.02 8.00
N THR A 376 16.33 -1.84 7.01
CA THR A 376 15.61 -3.09 6.69
C THR A 376 15.66 -4.07 7.88
N GLY A 377 16.81 -4.22 8.52
CA GLY A 377 16.97 -5.06 9.70
C GLY A 377 16.09 -4.59 10.86
N VAL A 378 16.08 -3.29 11.14
CA VAL A 378 15.22 -2.71 12.19
C VAL A 378 13.73 -2.89 11.87
N ALA A 379 13.33 -2.62 10.63
CA ALA A 379 11.94 -2.80 10.19
C ALA A 379 11.50 -4.26 10.32
N ALA A 380 12.36 -5.21 9.91
CA ALA A 380 12.05 -6.63 10.00
C ALA A 380 11.93 -7.11 11.45
N ILE A 381 12.92 -6.75 12.30
CA ILE A 381 12.92 -7.15 13.72
C ILE A 381 11.72 -6.55 14.46
N SER A 382 11.45 -5.25 14.29
CA SER A 382 10.32 -4.60 14.93
C SER A 382 8.97 -5.13 14.41
N GLY A 383 8.89 -5.43 13.11
CA GLY A 383 7.71 -6.03 12.51
C GLY A 383 7.41 -7.43 13.03
N ILE A 384 8.42 -8.31 13.07
CA ILE A 384 8.29 -9.67 13.62
C ILE A 384 7.92 -9.60 15.11
N ALA A 385 8.64 -8.77 15.90
CA ALA A 385 8.34 -8.57 17.30
C ALA A 385 6.93 -8.03 17.53
N GLY A 386 6.48 -7.10 16.67
CA GLY A 386 5.13 -6.53 16.71
C GLY A 386 4.04 -7.55 16.45
N VAL A 387 4.21 -8.40 15.43
CA VAL A 387 3.26 -9.48 15.13
C VAL A 387 3.27 -10.51 16.27
N ALA A 388 4.43 -10.90 16.78
CA ALA A 388 4.54 -11.86 17.88
C ALA A 388 3.90 -11.34 19.18
N ALA A 389 4.24 -10.10 19.59
CA ALA A 389 3.66 -9.47 20.77
C ALA A 389 2.14 -9.28 20.65
N ALA A 390 1.67 -8.83 19.47
CA ALA A 390 0.25 -8.71 19.19
C ALA A 390 -0.46 -10.07 19.29
N THR A 391 0.14 -11.13 18.74
CA THR A 391 -0.44 -12.49 18.80
C THR A 391 -0.53 -13.01 20.24
N ILE A 392 0.55 -12.89 21.02
CA ILE A 392 0.60 -13.36 22.40
C ILE A 392 -0.41 -12.60 23.26
N LEU A 393 -0.35 -11.27 23.27
CA LEU A 393 -1.27 -10.47 24.08
C LEU A 393 -2.72 -10.53 23.57
N GLY A 394 -2.90 -10.74 22.26
CA GLY A 394 -4.19 -10.88 21.65
C GLY A 394 -4.89 -12.18 22.01
N ALA A 395 -4.16 -13.28 22.15
CA ALA A 395 -4.71 -14.55 22.59
C ALA A 395 -5.32 -14.46 24.02
N ASP A 396 -4.69 -13.66 24.90
CA ASP A 396 -5.16 -13.50 26.29
C ASP A 396 -6.21 -12.41 26.47
N ARG A 397 -6.09 -11.29 25.73
CA ARG A 397 -6.86 -10.05 25.95
C ARG A 397 -7.71 -9.62 24.74
N GLY A 398 -7.84 -10.47 23.74
CA GLY A 398 -8.62 -10.16 22.54
C GLY A 398 -8.05 -9.01 21.70
N LEU A 399 -8.91 -8.27 21.02
CA LEU A 399 -8.51 -7.20 20.09
C LEU A 399 -7.65 -6.10 20.72
N ILE A 400 -7.96 -5.73 21.96
CA ILE A 400 -7.18 -4.70 22.68
C ILE A 400 -5.76 -5.21 23.00
N GLY A 401 -5.60 -6.51 23.27
CA GLY A 401 -4.31 -7.14 23.42
C GLY A 401 -3.47 -7.10 22.15
N PHE A 402 -4.08 -7.37 21.00
CA PHE A 402 -3.44 -7.19 19.69
C PHE A 402 -2.93 -5.76 19.50
N ALA A 403 -3.76 -4.76 19.82
CA ALA A 403 -3.40 -3.35 19.68
C ALA A 403 -2.23 -2.97 20.63
N TRP A 404 -2.23 -3.45 21.87
CA TRP A 404 -1.15 -3.22 22.83
C TRP A 404 0.17 -3.86 22.39
N GLY A 405 0.14 -5.10 21.92
CA GLY A 405 1.33 -5.79 21.43
C GLY A 405 1.97 -5.06 20.25
N TRP A 406 1.14 -4.64 19.28
CA TRP A 406 1.61 -3.83 18.17
C TRP A 406 2.18 -2.49 18.62
N PHE A 407 1.44 -1.74 19.46
CA PHE A 407 1.88 -0.45 19.98
C PHE A 407 3.21 -0.53 20.73
N ALA A 408 3.37 -1.52 21.59
CA ALA A 408 4.62 -1.73 22.38
C ALA A 408 5.83 -1.94 21.44
N ALA A 409 5.68 -2.75 20.39
CA ALA A 409 6.77 -2.97 19.44
C ALA A 409 7.11 -1.72 18.64
N VAL A 410 6.09 -0.97 18.18
CA VAL A 410 6.30 0.30 17.49
C VAL A 410 6.93 1.34 18.42
N ALA A 411 6.53 1.39 19.69
CA ALA A 411 7.12 2.29 20.68
C ALA A 411 8.60 1.95 20.94
N ALA A 412 8.93 0.67 21.12
CA ALA A 412 10.31 0.21 21.28
C ALA A 412 11.17 0.56 20.07
N SER A 413 10.64 0.34 18.84
CA SER A 413 11.30 0.74 17.59
C SER A 413 11.52 2.25 17.51
N GLY A 414 10.54 3.05 17.92
CA GLY A 414 10.63 4.52 17.95
C GLY A 414 11.70 5.02 18.91
N ILE A 415 11.77 4.45 20.12
CA ILE A 415 12.81 4.78 21.12
C ILE A 415 14.19 4.43 20.56
N TRP A 416 14.37 3.21 20.04
CA TRP A 416 15.64 2.80 19.45
C TRP A 416 16.03 3.70 18.26
N SER A 417 15.09 4.01 17.37
CA SER A 417 15.31 4.89 16.21
C SER A 417 15.73 6.29 16.62
N THR A 418 15.15 6.84 17.72
CA THR A 418 15.54 8.16 18.25
C THR A 418 16.99 8.13 18.73
N VAL A 419 17.37 7.16 19.54
CA VAL A 419 18.76 7.03 20.04
C VAL A 419 19.73 6.84 18.87
N ARG A 420 19.39 5.99 17.91
CA ARG A 420 20.25 5.73 16.76
C ARG A 420 20.40 6.97 15.86
N LEU A 421 19.32 7.71 15.66
CA LEU A 421 19.32 8.92 14.86
C LEU A 421 20.21 10.03 15.48
N THR A 422 20.21 10.18 16.82
CA THR A 422 21.12 11.12 17.49
C THR A 422 22.58 10.78 17.24
N VAL A 423 22.95 9.50 17.36
CA VAL A 423 24.32 9.01 17.06
C VAL A 423 24.72 9.26 15.60
N LEU A 424 23.77 9.10 14.64
CA LEU A 424 24.05 9.35 13.22
C LEU A 424 24.23 10.84 12.91
N MET A 425 23.59 11.73 13.67
CA MET A 425 23.73 13.17 13.50
C MET A 425 25.00 13.76 14.15
N GLU A 426 25.67 13.01 15.03
CA GLU A 426 26.92 13.42 15.67
C GLU A 426 28.17 13.11 14.84
N ARG A 427 28.02 12.24 13.86
CA ARG A 427 29.07 11.85 12.91
C ARG A 427 29.03 12.70 11.64
#